data_2a316e6d632f52ccd267a07c52c7ead6
#
_entry.id   2a316e6d632f52ccd267a07c52c7ead6
#
_cell.length_a   1.000
_cell.length_b   1.000
_cell.length_c   1.000
_cell.angle_alpha   90.00
_cell.angle_beta   90.00
_cell.angle_gamma   90.00
#
_symmetry.space_group_name_H-M   'P 1'
#
loop_
_entity.id
_entity.type
_entity.pdbx_description
1 polymer ?
#
loop_
_entity_poly.entity_id
_entity_poly.type
_entity_poly.pdbx_seq_one_letter_code
_entity_poly.pdbx_strand_id
1 'polypeptide(L)'
;MVASECEPYAKTGGLADVVDALARALGQLGHEADVYLPRYRGLEPPAGSVRQPMTIPLPSGPGDDTPSRPTEMVLWDCPGDGYRLRLVDHPPSFDRAGLYGQDGSDYPDNGARFALLGHVALAAAAADGVPLDVLHGHDWQAGPALMAMAHGPRRKVALRQTVTILTCHNLAFHGWVPPQHAWQLGLPARSAGAGGVDLLREGIGAADMVNTVSPTYAVESLTAEYGGGVDADLRARGKRYRGILNGIDDSLWDPATDEALPATYDSRDLSGKEVDRLDLAARHGLDAAGPIFGMVGRLDPQKGFDLVAAAAQELLAMGGRLIVLGTGDARLLEELRTVARPNPDRVALLDRFDRDEARRIYAGADIFLMPSRFEPSGQGQLIALRYGTVPLVRRTGGLADTIRDVDAPRSEGTVAGNGYVFEHATPEALLSTAQRALTGWTDRERWLALVRRGMAEDHSWSGPARLYEQLYRDARRLRSESSRASAERSEVVAGS
;
A
#
# COMPACT_ATOMS: atom_id res chain seq x y z
N MET A 1 8.82 -11.75 5.65
CA MET A 1 7.79 -10.68 5.71
C MET A 1 6.57 -11.18 6.46
N VAL A 2 5.89 -10.33 7.25
CA VAL A 2 4.63 -10.65 7.92
C VAL A 2 3.61 -9.65 7.44
N ALA A 3 2.56 -10.11 6.76
CA ALA A 3 1.55 -9.27 6.15
C ALA A 3 0.17 -9.90 6.22
N SER A 4 -0.87 -9.06 6.19
CA SER A 4 -2.26 -9.50 6.13
C SER A 4 -2.77 -9.65 4.70
N GLU A 5 -2.06 -9.10 3.72
CA GLU A 5 -2.41 -9.12 2.30
C GLU A 5 -1.18 -9.42 1.45
N CYS A 6 -1.38 -10.12 0.34
CA CYS A 6 -0.37 -10.39 -0.70
C CYS A 6 -1.10 -10.77 -1.99
N GLU A 7 -0.81 -10.11 -3.10
CA GLU A 7 -1.36 -10.44 -4.42
C GLU A 7 -0.76 -11.77 -4.92
N PRO A 8 -1.50 -12.65 -5.59
CA PRO A 8 -2.93 -12.57 -5.89
C PRO A 8 -3.83 -13.20 -4.82
N TYR A 9 -3.31 -13.56 -3.66
CA TYR A 9 -3.94 -14.46 -2.67
C TYR A 9 -4.97 -13.77 -1.78
N ALA A 10 -4.66 -12.55 -1.31
CA ALA A 10 -5.56 -11.79 -0.44
C ALA A 10 -5.35 -10.29 -0.68
N LYS A 11 -6.42 -9.56 -1.03
CA LYS A 11 -6.33 -8.15 -1.38
C LYS A 11 -7.58 -7.37 -1.02
N THR A 12 -7.38 -6.25 -0.33
CA THR A 12 -8.39 -5.21 -0.13
C THR A 12 -7.88 -3.83 -0.56
N GLY A 13 -6.55 -3.66 -0.66
CA GLY A 13 -5.90 -2.41 -0.98
C GLY A 13 -4.51 -2.58 -1.61
N GLY A 14 -3.75 -1.48 -1.68
CA GLY A 14 -2.41 -1.47 -2.27
C GLY A 14 -1.34 -2.23 -1.48
N LEU A 15 -1.62 -2.60 -0.22
CA LEU A 15 -0.72 -3.42 0.59
C LEU A 15 -0.38 -4.75 -0.10
N ALA A 16 -1.38 -5.41 -0.68
CA ALA A 16 -1.21 -6.69 -1.37
C ALA A 16 -0.22 -6.59 -2.53
N ASP A 17 -0.36 -5.57 -3.36
CA ASP A 17 0.55 -5.32 -4.51
C ASP A 17 1.97 -5.08 -4.04
N VAL A 18 2.15 -4.34 -2.96
CA VAL A 18 3.48 -4.01 -2.42
C VAL A 18 4.18 -5.25 -1.87
N VAL A 19 3.48 -6.07 -1.08
CA VAL A 19 4.08 -7.24 -0.42
C VAL A 19 4.56 -8.25 -1.47
N ASP A 20 3.74 -8.57 -2.45
CA ASP A 20 4.10 -9.46 -3.54
C ASP A 20 5.27 -8.91 -4.37
N ALA A 21 5.12 -7.69 -4.90
CA ALA A 21 6.10 -7.11 -5.81
C ALA A 21 7.46 -6.84 -5.13
N LEU A 22 7.46 -6.40 -3.86
CA LEU A 22 8.68 -6.22 -3.09
C LEU A 22 9.37 -7.56 -2.81
N ALA A 23 8.61 -8.61 -2.44
CA ALA A 23 9.17 -9.93 -2.18
C ALA A 23 9.83 -10.50 -3.45
N ARG A 24 9.17 -10.40 -4.61
CA ARG A 24 9.73 -10.79 -5.91
C ARG A 24 10.99 -9.99 -6.26
N ALA A 25 10.93 -8.67 -6.12
CA ALA A 25 12.06 -7.80 -6.45
C ALA A 25 13.28 -8.05 -5.54
N LEU A 26 13.08 -8.37 -4.26
CA LEU A 26 14.15 -8.80 -3.37
C LEU A 26 14.72 -10.16 -3.79
N GLY A 27 13.87 -11.11 -4.22
CA GLY A 27 14.33 -12.38 -4.78
C GLY A 27 15.21 -12.19 -6.02
N GLN A 28 14.84 -11.27 -6.91
CA GLN A 28 15.66 -10.90 -8.08
C GLN A 28 17.02 -10.26 -7.71
N LEU A 29 17.11 -9.62 -6.54
CA LEU A 29 18.36 -9.13 -5.98
C LEU A 29 19.20 -10.23 -5.28
N GLY A 30 18.70 -11.48 -5.24
CA GLY A 30 19.39 -12.63 -4.66
C GLY A 30 19.12 -12.85 -3.17
N HIS A 31 18.07 -12.21 -2.62
CA HIS A 31 17.63 -12.47 -1.24
C HIS A 31 16.63 -13.63 -1.17
N GLU A 32 16.70 -14.42 -0.12
CA GLU A 32 15.65 -15.38 0.22
C GLU A 32 14.55 -14.65 1.00
N ALA A 33 13.35 -14.62 0.46
CA ALA A 33 12.21 -13.96 1.08
C ALA A 33 11.08 -14.96 1.38
N ASP A 34 10.60 -14.97 2.63
CA ASP A 34 9.39 -15.67 3.03
C ASP A 34 8.29 -14.66 3.31
N VAL A 35 7.09 -14.89 2.75
CA VAL A 35 5.90 -14.09 3.02
C VAL A 35 4.93 -14.91 3.85
N TYR A 36 4.73 -14.55 5.12
CA TYR A 36 3.73 -15.15 6.00
C TYR A 36 2.41 -14.42 5.84
N LEU A 37 1.38 -15.16 5.41
CA LEU A 37 0.05 -14.66 5.10
C LEU A 37 -0.99 -15.57 5.77
N PRO A 38 -2.11 -15.06 6.31
CA PRO A 38 -3.22 -15.91 6.74
C PRO A 38 -3.84 -16.68 5.57
N ARG A 39 -4.19 -17.95 5.79
CA ARG A 39 -5.04 -18.68 4.86
C ARG A 39 -6.50 -18.30 5.11
N TYR A 40 -6.94 -17.30 4.40
CA TYR A 40 -8.33 -16.82 4.48
C TYR A 40 -9.32 -17.78 3.81
N ARG A 41 -10.63 -17.61 4.10
CA ARG A 41 -11.71 -18.36 3.47
C ARG A 41 -11.59 -18.34 1.95
N GLY A 42 -11.72 -19.51 1.34
CA GLY A 42 -11.67 -19.67 -0.11
C GLY A 42 -10.27 -19.61 -0.72
N LEU A 43 -9.22 -19.35 0.07
CA LEU A 43 -7.85 -19.42 -0.42
C LEU A 43 -7.35 -20.86 -0.40
N GLU A 44 -7.18 -21.46 -1.56
CA GLU A 44 -6.57 -22.77 -1.71
C GLU A 44 -5.05 -22.65 -1.87
N PRO A 45 -4.28 -23.49 -1.14
CA PRO A 45 -2.83 -23.49 -1.32
C PRO A 45 -2.46 -23.82 -2.77
N PRO A 46 -1.52 -23.08 -3.38
CA PRO A 46 -1.06 -23.34 -4.76
C PRO A 46 -0.60 -24.79 -4.97
N ALA A 47 -0.64 -25.27 -6.21
CA ALA A 47 -0.12 -26.59 -6.57
C ALA A 47 1.35 -26.72 -6.17
N GLY A 48 1.73 -27.87 -5.60
CA GLY A 48 3.09 -28.12 -5.10
C GLY A 48 3.32 -27.65 -3.65
N SER A 49 2.30 -27.11 -2.97
CA SER A 49 2.42 -26.73 -1.56
C SER A 49 2.61 -27.93 -0.64
N VAL A 50 3.44 -27.75 0.39
CA VAL A 50 3.72 -28.77 1.40
C VAL A 50 3.03 -28.43 2.72
N ARG A 51 2.24 -29.35 3.24
CA ARG A 51 1.52 -29.21 4.50
C ARG A 51 2.40 -29.53 5.68
N GLN A 52 2.57 -28.61 6.62
CA GLN A 52 3.37 -28.77 7.84
C GLN A 52 2.49 -28.55 9.09
N PRO A 53 2.11 -29.60 9.81
CA PRO A 53 1.44 -29.44 11.09
C PRO A 53 2.35 -28.73 12.10
N MET A 54 1.83 -27.76 12.82
CA MET A 54 2.51 -27.01 13.85
C MET A 54 1.69 -26.95 15.12
N THR A 55 2.38 -26.95 16.27
CA THR A 55 1.77 -26.63 17.56
C THR A 55 2.57 -25.52 18.20
N ILE A 56 1.93 -24.41 18.53
CA ILE A 56 2.56 -23.30 19.24
C ILE A 56 1.81 -23.01 20.54
N PRO A 57 2.54 -22.57 21.59
CA PRO A 57 1.90 -22.12 22.81
C PRO A 57 1.32 -20.73 22.58
N LEU A 58 0.00 -20.60 22.72
CA LEU A 58 -0.70 -19.30 22.73
C LEU A 58 -1.09 -18.92 24.16
N PRO A 59 -1.18 -17.63 24.48
CA PRO A 59 -1.62 -17.16 25.78
C PRO A 59 -2.95 -17.77 26.20
N SER A 60 -3.06 -18.16 27.46
CA SER A 60 -4.30 -18.59 28.09
C SER A 60 -5.05 -17.40 28.67
N GLY A 61 -6.39 -17.53 28.80
CA GLY A 61 -7.22 -16.46 29.33
C GLY A 61 -6.96 -16.14 30.82
N PRO A 62 -7.40 -14.97 31.29
CA PRO A 62 -7.35 -14.64 32.69
C PRO A 62 -8.12 -15.71 33.52
N GLY A 63 -7.47 -16.27 34.53
CA GLY A 63 -8.03 -17.31 35.39
C GLY A 63 -7.69 -18.73 34.98
N ASP A 64 -6.99 -18.94 33.88
CA ASP A 64 -6.44 -20.26 33.54
C ASP A 64 -5.21 -20.57 34.41
N ASP A 65 -5.11 -21.83 34.92
CA ASP A 65 -3.99 -22.27 35.74
C ASP A 65 -2.65 -22.35 34.96
N THR A 66 -2.71 -22.36 33.63
CA THR A 66 -1.54 -22.42 32.76
C THR A 66 -1.38 -21.12 32.00
N PRO A 67 -0.15 -20.54 31.91
CA PRO A 67 0.08 -19.26 31.23
C PRO A 67 -0.07 -19.35 29.73
N SER A 68 -0.06 -20.55 29.15
CA SER A 68 -0.25 -20.79 27.71
C SER A 68 -0.78 -22.19 27.46
N ARG A 69 -1.54 -22.33 26.37
CA ARG A 69 -2.08 -23.61 25.90
C ARG A 69 -1.51 -23.95 24.51
N PRO A 70 -1.19 -25.23 24.24
CA PRO A 70 -0.80 -25.66 22.91
C PRO A 70 -1.98 -25.48 21.95
N THR A 71 -1.70 -24.82 20.81
CA THR A 71 -2.70 -24.58 19.76
C THR A 71 -2.19 -25.20 18.47
N GLU A 72 -2.98 -26.10 17.90
CA GLU A 72 -2.67 -26.79 16.66
C GLU A 72 -3.09 -25.95 15.46
N MET A 73 -2.25 -25.95 14.42
CA MET A 73 -2.49 -25.29 13.14
C MET A 73 -1.69 -25.96 12.03
N VAL A 74 -1.86 -25.47 10.83
CA VAL A 74 -1.08 -25.91 9.67
C VAL A 74 -0.35 -24.71 9.08
N LEU A 75 0.92 -24.87 8.80
CA LEU A 75 1.67 -23.99 7.92
C LEU A 75 1.78 -24.67 6.56
N TRP A 76 1.33 -23.97 5.51
CA TRP A 76 1.53 -24.40 4.14
C TRP A 76 2.77 -23.72 3.59
N ASP A 77 3.74 -24.51 3.13
CA ASP A 77 4.93 -24.03 2.44
C ASP A 77 4.64 -24.08 0.95
N CYS A 78 4.46 -22.90 0.36
CA CYS A 78 3.95 -22.74 -1.00
C CYS A 78 5.03 -22.15 -1.91
N PRO A 79 5.20 -22.66 -3.14
CA PRO A 79 6.05 -22.01 -4.12
C PRO A 79 5.45 -20.62 -4.47
N GLY A 80 6.28 -19.60 -4.49
CA GLY A 80 5.97 -18.26 -4.96
C GLY A 80 6.90 -17.86 -6.11
N ASP A 81 6.59 -16.75 -6.77
CA ASP A 81 7.41 -16.19 -7.83
C ASP A 81 8.57 -15.36 -7.25
N GLY A 82 9.74 -15.98 -7.15
CA GLY A 82 10.94 -15.34 -6.57
C GLY A 82 10.95 -15.23 -5.05
N TYR A 83 9.94 -15.76 -4.34
CA TYR A 83 9.90 -15.87 -2.89
C TYR A 83 9.15 -17.13 -2.44
N ARG A 84 9.16 -17.45 -1.16
CA ARG A 84 8.38 -18.55 -0.58
C ARG A 84 7.15 -17.99 0.14
N LEU A 85 5.95 -18.43 -0.27
CA LEU A 85 4.72 -18.08 0.41
C LEU A 85 4.45 -19.06 1.55
N ARG A 86 4.18 -18.56 2.74
CA ARG A 86 3.88 -19.32 3.95
C ARG A 86 2.46 -19.00 4.44
N LEU A 87 1.49 -19.90 4.12
CA LEU A 87 0.10 -19.70 4.53
C LEU A 87 -0.15 -20.27 5.93
N VAL A 88 -0.58 -19.41 6.83
CA VAL A 88 -0.96 -19.78 8.21
C VAL A 88 -2.43 -20.19 8.23
N ASP A 89 -2.66 -21.49 8.35
CA ASP A 89 -3.98 -22.10 8.32
C ASP A 89 -4.47 -22.41 9.74
N HIS A 90 -5.33 -21.57 10.26
CA HIS A 90 -6.04 -21.74 11.52
C HIS A 90 -7.49 -21.28 11.31
N PRO A 91 -8.40 -22.20 10.94
CA PRO A 91 -9.77 -21.85 10.58
C PRO A 91 -10.51 -21.00 11.61
N PRO A 92 -10.40 -21.24 12.94
CA PRO A 92 -11.05 -20.39 13.93
C PRO A 92 -10.67 -18.91 13.83
N SER A 93 -9.45 -18.60 13.36
CA SER A 93 -8.97 -17.23 13.18
C SER A 93 -9.22 -16.67 11.79
N PHE A 94 -9.07 -17.47 10.73
CA PHE A 94 -8.95 -16.93 9.37
C PHE A 94 -10.01 -17.40 8.38
N ASP A 95 -10.79 -18.45 8.67
CA ASP A 95 -11.92 -18.86 7.82
C ASP A 95 -13.15 -17.98 8.10
N ARG A 96 -13.12 -16.76 7.60
CA ARG A 96 -14.15 -15.73 7.79
C ARG A 96 -14.52 -15.03 6.48
N ALA A 97 -15.68 -14.37 6.46
CA ALA A 97 -16.23 -13.74 5.26
C ALA A 97 -15.36 -12.59 4.73
N GLY A 98 -14.72 -11.82 5.61
CA GLY A 98 -13.81 -10.73 5.23
C GLY A 98 -12.45 -10.86 5.91
N LEU A 99 -11.45 -10.14 5.40
CA LEU A 99 -10.10 -10.19 5.94
C LEU A 99 -10.04 -9.58 7.34
N TYR A 100 -10.69 -8.44 7.56
CA TYR A 100 -10.60 -7.65 8.79
C TYR A 100 -11.94 -7.53 9.53
N GLY A 101 -13.06 -7.68 8.84
CA GLY A 101 -14.37 -7.45 9.39
C GLY A 101 -15.48 -7.92 8.46
N GLN A 102 -16.71 -7.69 8.88
CA GLN A 102 -17.91 -8.02 8.12
C GLN A 102 -18.96 -6.94 8.36
N ASP A 103 -19.77 -6.64 7.34
CA ASP A 103 -20.88 -5.68 7.41
C ASP A 103 -20.49 -4.29 7.96
N GLY A 104 -19.29 -3.83 7.59
CA GLY A 104 -18.76 -2.51 7.98
C GLY A 104 -18.17 -2.43 9.40
N SER A 105 -18.06 -3.57 10.10
CA SER A 105 -17.48 -3.64 11.45
C SER A 105 -16.27 -4.57 11.48
N ASP A 106 -15.22 -4.15 12.18
CA ASP A 106 -14.04 -4.98 12.41
C ASP A 106 -14.35 -6.18 13.32
N TYR A 107 -13.64 -7.29 13.11
CA TYR A 107 -13.70 -8.40 14.05
C TYR A 107 -13.07 -8.01 15.40
N PRO A 108 -13.77 -8.24 16.52
CA PRO A 108 -13.30 -7.81 17.84
C PRO A 108 -12.04 -8.54 18.31
N ASP A 109 -11.70 -9.67 17.70
CA ASP A 109 -10.53 -10.50 17.99
C ASP A 109 -9.37 -10.29 16.98
N ASN A 110 -9.40 -9.23 16.18
CA ASN A 110 -8.33 -8.94 15.22
C ASN A 110 -6.94 -8.91 15.86
N GLY A 111 -6.81 -8.38 17.07
CA GLY A 111 -5.56 -8.41 17.82
C GLY A 111 -5.02 -9.82 18.04
N ALA A 112 -5.86 -10.75 18.48
CA ALA A 112 -5.50 -12.15 18.68
C ALA A 112 -5.18 -12.87 17.37
N ARG A 113 -5.96 -12.63 16.32
CA ARG A 113 -5.77 -13.21 14.99
C ARG A 113 -4.38 -12.87 14.42
N PHE A 114 -4.01 -11.60 14.45
CA PHE A 114 -2.73 -11.15 13.92
C PHE A 114 -1.56 -11.38 14.89
N ALA A 115 -1.82 -11.49 16.19
CA ALA A 115 -0.83 -12.01 17.14
C ALA A 115 -0.49 -13.48 16.83
N LEU A 116 -1.49 -14.31 16.52
CA LEU A 116 -1.28 -15.68 16.06
C LEU A 116 -0.38 -15.73 14.82
N LEU A 117 -0.68 -14.92 13.78
CA LEU A 117 0.15 -14.82 12.58
C LEU A 117 1.62 -14.51 12.93
N GLY A 118 1.85 -13.53 13.78
CA GLY A 118 3.18 -13.15 14.23
C GLY A 118 3.90 -14.25 15.00
N HIS A 119 3.22 -14.92 15.93
CA HIS A 119 3.79 -16.04 16.70
C HIS A 119 4.14 -17.23 15.80
N VAL A 120 3.30 -17.57 14.83
CA VAL A 120 3.58 -18.64 13.85
C VAL A 120 4.79 -18.28 13.00
N ALA A 121 4.84 -17.06 12.45
CA ALA A 121 5.97 -16.61 11.63
C ALA A 121 7.31 -16.72 12.39
N LEU A 122 7.35 -16.26 13.65
CA LEU A 122 8.55 -16.34 14.48
C LEU A 122 8.91 -17.78 14.85
N ALA A 123 7.93 -18.62 15.13
CA ALA A 123 8.15 -20.03 15.47
C ALA A 123 8.70 -20.81 14.27
N ALA A 124 8.11 -20.60 13.09
CA ALA A 124 8.53 -21.24 11.85
C ALA A 124 9.93 -20.78 11.43
N ALA A 125 10.20 -19.48 11.39
CA ALA A 125 11.53 -18.95 11.08
C ALA A 125 12.61 -19.46 12.04
N ALA A 126 12.27 -19.65 13.32
CA ALA A 126 13.20 -20.25 14.27
C ALA A 126 13.39 -21.76 14.11
N ALA A 127 12.40 -22.48 13.56
CA ALA A 127 12.45 -23.91 13.30
C ALA A 127 13.20 -24.25 11.99
N ASP A 128 13.24 -23.33 11.02
CA ASP A 128 13.96 -23.54 9.76
C ASP A 128 15.49 -23.71 9.95
N GLY A 129 16.02 -23.34 11.11
CA GLY A 129 17.45 -23.57 11.47
C GLY A 129 18.43 -22.62 10.79
N VAL A 130 17.96 -21.77 9.88
CA VAL A 130 18.77 -20.74 9.20
C VAL A 130 18.61 -19.43 9.97
N PRO A 131 19.73 -18.69 10.24
CA PRO A 131 19.62 -17.37 10.86
C PRO A 131 18.77 -16.42 10.03
N LEU A 132 17.73 -15.83 10.64
CA LEU A 132 16.92 -14.80 10.01
C LEU A 132 17.62 -13.46 10.13
N ASP A 133 17.91 -12.81 9.00
CA ASP A 133 18.54 -11.48 8.99
C ASP A 133 17.54 -10.36 9.29
N VAL A 134 16.36 -10.40 8.69
CA VAL A 134 15.35 -9.33 8.75
C VAL A 134 13.97 -9.92 9.00
N LEU A 135 13.27 -9.39 10.00
CA LEU A 135 11.82 -9.51 10.15
C LEU A 135 11.18 -8.21 9.65
N HIS A 136 10.50 -8.27 8.53
CA HIS A 136 9.82 -7.12 7.95
C HIS A 136 8.31 -7.25 8.13
N GLY A 137 7.73 -6.37 8.94
CA GLY A 137 6.29 -6.28 9.19
C GLY A 137 5.64 -5.19 8.35
N HIS A 138 4.40 -5.42 7.95
CA HIS A 138 3.60 -4.48 7.17
C HIS A 138 2.35 -4.10 7.95
N ASP A 139 2.17 -2.80 8.21
CA ASP A 139 1.08 -2.17 8.94
C ASP A 139 0.86 -2.73 10.36
N TRP A 140 -0.23 -2.34 11.01
CA TRP A 140 -0.57 -2.72 12.37
C TRP A 140 -0.71 -4.23 12.59
N GLN A 141 -1.08 -4.96 11.55
CA GLN A 141 -1.25 -6.42 11.63
C GLN A 141 0.07 -7.14 11.94
N ALA A 142 1.19 -6.57 11.56
CA ALA A 142 2.51 -7.10 11.92
C ALA A 142 3.03 -6.57 13.27
N GLY A 143 2.36 -5.58 13.86
CA GLY A 143 2.72 -5.03 15.17
C GLY A 143 3.00 -6.10 16.23
N PRO A 144 2.12 -7.09 16.44
CA PRO A 144 2.36 -8.16 17.42
C PRO A 144 3.64 -8.97 17.20
N ALA A 145 4.03 -9.24 15.94
CA ALA A 145 5.28 -9.93 15.63
C ALA A 145 6.51 -9.11 16.07
N LEU A 146 6.48 -7.80 15.82
CA LEU A 146 7.55 -6.87 16.23
C LEU A 146 7.61 -6.72 17.75
N MET A 147 6.45 -6.59 18.41
CA MET A 147 6.37 -6.56 19.88
C MET A 147 6.95 -7.86 20.49
N ALA A 148 6.61 -9.01 19.94
CA ALA A 148 7.14 -10.30 20.41
C ALA A 148 8.67 -10.37 20.23
N MET A 149 9.22 -9.81 19.16
CA MET A 149 10.66 -9.71 18.96
C MET A 149 11.34 -8.76 19.96
N ALA A 150 10.70 -7.67 20.34
CA ALA A 150 11.25 -6.67 21.27
C ALA A 150 11.14 -7.11 22.74
N HIS A 151 10.00 -7.69 23.12
CA HIS A 151 9.61 -7.91 24.52
C HIS A 151 9.42 -9.37 24.91
N GLY A 152 9.44 -10.29 23.97
CA GLY A 152 9.23 -11.72 24.20
C GLY A 152 10.30 -12.34 25.10
N PRO A 153 9.96 -13.39 25.89
CA PRO A 153 10.81 -13.91 26.95
C PRO A 153 12.10 -14.58 26.50
N ARG A 154 12.25 -14.89 25.22
CA ARG A 154 13.53 -15.42 24.68
C ARG A 154 13.60 -15.26 23.16
N ARG A 155 14.51 -14.43 22.68
CA ARG A 155 14.99 -14.58 21.32
C ARG A 155 15.64 -15.97 21.19
N LYS A 156 15.06 -16.86 20.41
CA LYS A 156 15.72 -18.11 20.01
C LYS A 156 17.06 -17.75 19.36
N VAL A 157 18.05 -18.62 19.44
CA VAL A 157 19.42 -18.37 18.91
C VAL A 157 19.36 -17.90 17.45
N ALA A 158 18.49 -18.53 16.65
CA ALA A 158 18.27 -18.18 15.23
C ALA A 158 17.75 -16.74 15.00
N LEU A 159 17.06 -16.13 15.97
CA LEU A 159 16.48 -14.79 15.84
C LEU A 159 17.28 -13.70 16.59
N ARG A 160 18.40 -14.06 17.23
CA ARG A 160 19.13 -13.13 18.10
C ARG A 160 19.67 -11.90 17.37
N GLN A 161 20.11 -12.08 16.13
CA GLN A 161 20.68 -11.01 15.29
C GLN A 161 19.69 -10.40 14.31
N THR A 162 18.45 -10.91 14.26
CA THR A 162 17.41 -10.42 13.38
C THR A 162 17.10 -8.97 13.66
N VAL A 163 17.18 -8.13 12.65
CA VAL A 163 16.69 -6.75 12.73
C VAL A 163 15.20 -6.71 12.35
N THR A 164 14.50 -5.71 12.90
CA THR A 164 13.06 -5.57 12.71
C THR A 164 12.74 -4.29 11.96
N ILE A 165 11.92 -4.42 10.92
CA ILE A 165 11.45 -3.31 10.09
C ILE A 165 9.93 -3.28 10.14
N LEU A 166 9.35 -2.07 10.21
CA LEU A 166 7.93 -1.84 10.00
C LEU A 166 7.73 -0.90 8.82
N THR A 167 6.99 -1.34 7.80
CA THR A 167 6.45 -0.45 6.77
C THR A 167 5.01 -0.08 7.10
N CYS A 168 4.76 1.23 7.25
CA CYS A 168 3.42 1.79 7.44
C CYS A 168 2.88 2.25 6.08
N HIS A 169 1.87 1.53 5.56
CA HIS A 169 1.25 1.86 4.28
C HIS A 169 0.16 2.91 4.41
N ASN A 170 -0.58 2.87 5.51
CA ASN A 170 -1.60 3.87 5.81
C ASN A 170 -1.75 4.05 7.34
N LEU A 171 -1.39 5.23 7.82
CA LEU A 171 -1.45 5.58 9.24
C LEU A 171 -2.87 5.84 9.78
N ALA A 172 -3.90 5.73 8.96
CA ALA A 172 -5.29 5.85 9.41
C ALA A 172 -5.81 4.58 10.11
N PHE A 173 -5.11 3.44 10.01
CA PHE A 173 -5.51 2.16 10.57
C PHE A 173 -4.53 1.69 11.64
N HIS A 174 -5.00 1.47 12.86
CA HIS A 174 -4.15 1.26 14.04
C HIS A 174 -4.21 -0.15 14.63
N GLY A 175 -5.32 -0.88 14.46
CA GLY A 175 -5.49 -2.18 15.10
C GLY A 175 -5.62 -2.08 16.63
N TRP A 176 -6.70 -1.45 17.09
CA TRP A 176 -6.94 -1.26 18.51
C TRP A 176 -7.35 -2.54 19.24
N VAL A 177 -6.67 -2.86 20.35
CA VAL A 177 -7.00 -4.00 21.22
C VAL A 177 -7.45 -3.48 22.59
N PRO A 178 -8.71 -3.73 22.98
CA PRO A 178 -9.21 -3.33 24.29
C PRO A 178 -8.40 -3.92 25.46
N PRO A 179 -8.29 -3.23 26.62
CA PRO A 179 -7.46 -3.69 27.74
C PRO A 179 -7.75 -5.11 28.22
N GLN A 180 -9.03 -5.49 28.25
CA GLN A 180 -9.46 -6.84 28.67
C GLN A 180 -9.02 -7.95 27.71
N HIS A 181 -8.62 -7.62 26.48
CA HIS A 181 -8.16 -8.56 25.46
C HIS A 181 -6.64 -8.49 25.22
N ALA A 182 -5.93 -7.57 25.88
CA ALA A 182 -4.48 -7.39 25.68
C ALA A 182 -3.65 -8.64 26.02
N TRP A 183 -4.15 -9.51 26.92
CA TRP A 183 -3.51 -10.78 27.25
C TRP A 183 -3.37 -11.70 26.02
N GLN A 184 -4.26 -11.60 25.03
CA GLN A 184 -4.25 -12.39 23.79
C GLN A 184 -3.01 -12.15 22.94
N LEU A 185 -2.33 -11.01 23.13
CA LEU A 185 -1.10 -10.70 22.43
C LEU A 185 0.11 -11.50 22.94
N GLY A 186 0.00 -12.15 24.09
CA GLY A 186 1.12 -12.87 24.70
C GLY A 186 2.24 -12.00 25.24
N LEU A 187 1.92 -10.74 25.52
CA LEU A 187 2.88 -9.73 25.97
C LEU A 187 2.80 -9.51 27.49
N PRO A 188 3.91 -9.06 28.13
CA PRO A 188 3.87 -8.65 29.53
C PRO A 188 2.80 -7.59 29.77
N ALA A 189 2.09 -7.68 30.87
CA ALA A 189 1.00 -6.76 31.25
C ALA A 189 1.38 -5.25 31.23
N ARG A 190 2.66 -4.93 31.21
CA ARG A 190 3.18 -3.55 31.14
C ARG A 190 2.93 -2.84 29.82
N SER A 191 2.71 -3.58 28.71
CA SER A 191 2.45 -3.02 27.39
C SER A 191 0.97 -2.65 27.20
N ALA A 192 0.08 -3.14 28.07
CA ALA A 192 -1.33 -2.80 28.06
C ALA A 192 -1.58 -1.63 29.03
N GLY A 193 -1.57 -0.40 28.55
CA GLY A 193 -2.00 0.75 29.32
C GLY A 193 -3.49 0.70 29.67
N ALA A 194 -3.96 1.59 30.56
CA ALA A 194 -5.37 1.68 30.95
C ALA A 194 -6.33 1.91 29.77
N GLY A 195 -5.83 2.41 28.64
CA GLY A 195 -6.58 2.65 27.40
C GLY A 195 -6.58 1.52 26.39
N GLY A 196 -5.87 0.40 26.62
CA GLY A 196 -5.71 -0.68 25.63
C GLY A 196 -4.40 -0.59 24.84
N VAL A 197 -4.28 -1.36 23.77
CA VAL A 197 -3.08 -1.48 22.95
C VAL A 197 -3.37 -1.00 21.54
N ASP A 198 -2.62 -0.03 21.05
CA ASP A 198 -2.58 0.42 19.67
C ASP A 198 -1.44 -0.34 18.95
N LEU A 199 -1.79 -1.32 18.13
CA LEU A 199 -0.81 -2.23 17.51
C LEU A 199 0.12 -1.54 16.53
N LEU A 200 -0.33 -0.47 15.83
CA LEU A 200 0.53 0.32 14.96
C LEU A 200 1.58 1.08 15.79
N ARG A 201 1.14 1.79 16.82
CA ARG A 201 2.01 2.54 17.73
C ARG A 201 3.05 1.66 18.39
N GLU A 202 2.61 0.51 18.93
CA GLU A 202 3.50 -0.47 19.52
C GLU A 202 4.50 -1.03 18.49
N GLY A 203 4.06 -1.35 17.29
CA GLY A 203 4.92 -1.80 16.19
C GLY A 203 5.96 -0.73 15.83
N ILE A 204 5.57 0.54 15.73
CA ILE A 204 6.48 1.68 15.52
C ILE A 204 7.53 1.73 16.64
N GLY A 205 7.13 1.56 17.90
CA GLY A 205 8.04 1.55 19.04
C GLY A 205 9.01 0.36 19.06
N ALA A 206 8.55 -0.82 18.65
CA ALA A 206 9.27 -2.08 18.73
C ALA A 206 10.26 -2.30 17.57
N ALA A 207 10.04 -1.70 16.40
CA ALA A 207 10.89 -1.89 15.22
C ALA A 207 12.28 -1.23 15.38
N ASP A 208 13.33 -1.84 14.83
CA ASP A 208 14.66 -1.21 14.72
C ASP A 208 14.61 -0.01 13.75
N MET A 209 13.91 -0.15 12.62
CA MET A 209 13.64 0.92 11.66
C MET A 209 12.16 0.91 11.26
N VAL A 210 11.64 2.09 10.97
CA VAL A 210 10.29 2.30 10.44
C VAL A 210 10.39 3.02 9.10
N ASN A 211 9.59 2.61 8.13
CA ASN A 211 9.43 3.39 6.91
C ASN A 211 7.95 3.52 6.53
N THR A 212 7.67 4.52 5.74
CA THR A 212 6.42 4.67 5.01
C THR A 212 6.68 4.71 3.51
N VAL A 213 5.63 4.84 2.72
CA VAL A 213 5.62 4.53 1.29
C VAL A 213 5.83 5.73 0.37
N SER A 214 6.31 6.86 0.91
CA SER A 214 6.85 7.98 0.13
C SER A 214 7.68 8.94 0.98
N PRO A 215 8.70 9.62 0.43
CA PRO A 215 9.48 10.64 1.13
C PRO A 215 8.63 11.82 1.60
N THR A 216 7.74 12.35 0.75
CA THR A 216 6.84 13.45 1.12
C THR A 216 5.87 13.03 2.21
N TYR A 217 5.26 11.83 2.11
CA TYR A 217 4.38 11.33 3.17
C TYR A 217 5.12 11.11 4.49
N ALA A 218 6.40 10.70 4.44
CA ALA A 218 7.22 10.60 5.65
C ALA A 218 7.38 11.95 6.37
N VAL A 219 7.43 13.06 5.65
CA VAL A 219 7.47 14.42 6.22
C VAL A 219 6.08 14.85 6.69
N GLU A 220 5.04 14.67 5.87
CA GLU A 220 3.65 15.00 6.21
C GLU A 220 3.19 14.27 7.48
N SER A 221 3.51 13.00 7.62
CA SER A 221 3.14 12.15 8.77
C SER A 221 3.77 12.55 10.10
N LEU A 222 4.77 13.43 10.11
CA LEU A 222 5.31 14.02 11.33
C LEU A 222 4.42 15.15 11.89
N THR A 223 3.34 15.50 11.19
CA THR A 223 2.38 16.52 11.63
C THR A 223 1.11 15.87 12.20
N ALA A 224 0.39 16.60 13.06
CA ALA A 224 -0.88 16.11 13.62
C ALA A 224 -1.97 15.90 12.55
N GLU A 225 -1.88 16.62 11.41
CA GLU A 225 -2.85 16.53 10.32
C GLU A 225 -2.76 15.19 9.57
N TYR A 226 -1.54 14.70 9.33
CA TYR A 226 -1.32 13.51 8.51
C TYR A 226 -0.74 12.31 9.28
N GLY A 227 -0.35 12.50 10.52
CA GLY A 227 0.30 11.46 11.34
C GLY A 227 -0.64 10.43 11.96
N GLY A 228 -1.96 10.56 11.75
CA GLY A 228 -2.94 9.58 12.23
C GLY A 228 -2.92 9.38 13.76
N GLY A 229 -2.38 10.31 14.55
CA GLY A 229 -2.23 10.19 15.99
C GLY A 229 -0.93 9.51 16.46
N VAL A 230 -0.05 9.08 15.56
CA VAL A 230 1.29 8.53 15.87
C VAL A 230 2.44 9.46 15.45
N ASP A 231 2.13 10.71 15.09
CA ASP A 231 3.11 11.71 14.66
C ASP A 231 4.23 11.95 15.68
N ALA A 232 3.90 11.96 16.98
CA ALA A 232 4.89 12.09 18.05
C ALA A 232 5.83 10.88 18.12
N ASP A 233 5.28 9.67 17.97
CA ASP A 233 6.04 8.43 17.95
C ASP A 233 6.97 8.39 16.74
N LEU A 234 6.50 8.80 15.55
CA LEU A 234 7.31 8.90 14.34
C LEU A 234 8.44 9.94 14.47
N ARG A 235 8.15 11.13 15.01
CA ARG A 235 9.20 12.14 15.31
C ARG A 235 10.28 11.59 16.25
N ALA A 236 9.88 10.81 17.26
CA ALA A 236 10.82 10.19 18.19
C ALA A 236 11.75 9.16 17.52
N ARG A 237 11.39 8.59 16.36
CA ARG A 237 12.25 7.68 15.60
C ARG A 237 13.44 8.40 14.95
N GLY A 238 13.35 9.68 14.64
CA GLY A 238 14.42 10.46 14.02
C GLY A 238 14.98 9.80 12.79
N LYS A 239 16.29 9.51 12.75
CA LYS A 239 16.97 8.83 11.61
C LYS A 239 16.51 7.40 11.35
N ARG A 240 15.72 6.82 12.25
CA ARG A 240 15.14 5.48 12.11
C ARG A 240 13.76 5.50 11.42
N TYR A 241 13.35 6.65 10.89
CA TYR A 241 12.14 6.81 10.10
C TYR A 241 12.45 7.45 8.75
N ARG A 242 11.89 6.90 7.66
CA ARG A 242 12.04 7.43 6.32
C ARG A 242 10.90 7.00 5.40
N GLY A 243 10.78 7.65 4.23
CA GLY A 243 9.90 7.24 3.14
C GLY A 243 10.68 6.49 2.05
N ILE A 244 10.05 5.46 1.49
CA ILE A 244 10.51 4.74 0.30
C ILE A 244 9.33 4.62 -0.64
N LEU A 245 9.42 5.19 -1.86
CA LEU A 245 8.35 5.09 -2.85
C LEU A 245 8.10 3.64 -3.25
N ASN A 246 6.82 3.31 -3.46
CA ASN A 246 6.45 2.06 -4.09
C ASN A 246 6.69 2.13 -5.60
N GLY A 247 6.95 0.98 -6.20
CA GLY A 247 6.87 0.78 -7.64
C GLY A 247 5.52 0.22 -8.08
N ILE A 248 5.39 -0.02 -9.37
CA ILE A 248 4.33 -0.84 -9.97
C ILE A 248 4.92 -2.13 -10.54
N ASP A 249 4.11 -3.16 -10.65
CA ASP A 249 4.47 -4.36 -11.41
C ASP A 249 4.33 -4.05 -12.91
N ASP A 250 5.46 -3.78 -13.55
CA ASP A 250 5.52 -3.41 -14.97
C ASP A 250 5.31 -4.60 -15.92
N SER A 251 5.28 -5.82 -15.42
CA SER A 251 4.85 -7.00 -16.19
C SER A 251 3.32 -7.13 -16.21
N LEU A 252 2.65 -6.71 -15.14
CA LEU A 252 1.19 -6.70 -15.04
C LEU A 252 0.57 -5.46 -15.70
N TRP A 253 1.24 -4.31 -15.54
CA TRP A 253 0.79 -3.01 -16.03
C TRP A 253 1.61 -2.60 -17.26
N ASP A 254 1.35 -3.27 -18.40
CA ASP A 254 2.04 -2.98 -19.67
C ASP A 254 1.07 -2.93 -20.84
N PRO A 255 0.79 -1.72 -21.42
CA PRO A 255 -0.13 -1.61 -22.55
C PRO A 255 0.35 -2.35 -23.82
N ALA A 256 1.63 -2.76 -23.89
CA ALA A 256 2.13 -3.54 -25.01
C ALA A 256 1.69 -5.02 -24.98
N THR A 257 1.30 -5.52 -23.82
CA THR A 257 0.96 -6.94 -23.60
C THR A 257 -0.36 -7.15 -22.87
N ASP A 258 -1.09 -6.08 -22.52
CA ASP A 258 -2.33 -6.18 -21.74
C ASP A 258 -3.48 -6.73 -22.57
N GLU A 259 -3.90 -7.95 -22.26
CA GLU A 259 -4.98 -8.67 -22.97
C GLU A 259 -6.39 -8.06 -22.72
N ALA A 260 -6.56 -7.19 -21.71
CA ALA A 260 -7.81 -6.50 -21.45
C ALA A 260 -8.10 -5.39 -22.47
N LEU A 261 -7.08 -4.93 -23.21
CA LEU A 261 -7.18 -3.83 -24.16
C LEU A 261 -7.66 -4.29 -25.55
N PRO A 262 -8.50 -3.51 -26.22
CA PRO A 262 -8.85 -3.70 -27.63
C PRO A 262 -7.65 -3.65 -28.57
N ALA A 263 -6.66 -2.80 -28.28
CA ALA A 263 -5.42 -2.69 -29.05
C ALA A 263 -4.22 -2.44 -28.14
N THR A 264 -3.16 -3.18 -28.36
CA THR A 264 -1.89 -2.97 -27.65
C THR A 264 -1.09 -1.81 -28.27
N TYR A 265 -0.28 -1.13 -27.45
CA TYR A 265 0.56 -0.02 -27.88
C TYR A 265 1.77 0.18 -26.96
N ASP A 266 2.74 0.96 -27.42
CA ASP A 266 3.89 1.39 -26.60
C ASP A 266 4.21 2.89 -26.83
N SER A 267 5.23 3.42 -26.16
CA SER A 267 5.62 4.84 -26.26
C SER A 267 6.10 5.25 -27.66
N ARG A 268 6.47 4.32 -28.53
CA ARG A 268 6.92 4.56 -29.91
C ARG A 268 5.74 4.64 -30.87
N ASP A 269 4.73 3.77 -30.67
CA ASP A 269 3.50 3.73 -31.45
C ASP A 269 2.27 3.83 -30.52
N LEU A 270 1.62 4.98 -30.55
CA LEU A 270 0.43 5.29 -29.76
C LEU A 270 -0.88 5.06 -30.54
N SER A 271 -0.85 4.41 -31.71
CA SER A 271 -2.05 4.20 -32.50
C SER A 271 -3.09 3.34 -31.78
N GLY A 272 -2.66 2.32 -31.03
CA GLY A 272 -3.52 1.51 -30.18
C GLY A 272 -4.22 2.31 -29.09
N LYS A 273 -3.55 3.30 -28.48
CA LYS A 273 -4.17 4.15 -27.46
C LYS A 273 -5.39 4.93 -27.99
N GLU A 274 -5.36 5.37 -29.25
CA GLU A 274 -6.53 6.03 -29.86
C GLU A 274 -7.67 5.03 -30.09
N VAL A 275 -7.37 3.78 -30.46
CA VAL A 275 -8.37 2.71 -30.55
C VAL A 275 -9.02 2.46 -29.21
N ASP A 276 -8.23 2.36 -28.13
CA ASP A 276 -8.72 2.12 -26.78
C ASP A 276 -9.55 3.31 -26.26
N ARG A 277 -9.18 4.53 -26.63
CA ARG A 277 -9.94 5.74 -26.31
C ARG A 277 -11.32 5.72 -26.95
N LEU A 278 -11.40 5.36 -28.23
CA LEU A 278 -12.67 5.28 -28.96
C LEU A 278 -13.53 4.10 -28.46
N ASP A 279 -12.92 2.94 -28.16
CA ASP A 279 -13.64 1.80 -27.57
C ASP A 279 -14.21 2.16 -26.18
N LEU A 280 -13.41 2.81 -25.32
CA LEU A 280 -13.86 3.26 -23.99
C LEU A 280 -15.08 4.18 -24.12
N ALA A 281 -15.00 5.16 -25.01
CA ALA A 281 -16.10 6.08 -25.26
C ALA A 281 -17.35 5.33 -25.77
N ALA A 282 -17.21 4.48 -26.78
CA ALA A 282 -18.33 3.73 -27.37
C ALA A 282 -18.97 2.76 -26.37
N ARG A 283 -18.16 2.05 -25.60
CA ARG A 283 -18.58 1.08 -24.58
C ARG A 283 -19.47 1.70 -23.51
N HIS A 284 -19.21 2.95 -23.16
CA HIS A 284 -19.91 3.66 -22.08
C HIS A 284 -20.85 4.78 -22.62
N GLY A 285 -21.07 4.85 -23.92
CA GLY A 285 -21.96 5.83 -24.54
C GLY A 285 -21.47 7.26 -24.42
N LEU A 286 -20.17 7.48 -24.20
CA LEU A 286 -19.59 8.82 -24.12
C LEU A 286 -19.37 9.40 -25.54
N ASP A 287 -19.60 10.69 -25.68
CA ASP A 287 -19.18 11.42 -26.86
C ASP A 287 -17.65 11.53 -26.91
N ALA A 288 -17.04 11.02 -27.97
CA ALA A 288 -15.58 11.01 -28.13
C ALA A 288 -14.96 12.34 -28.60
N ALA A 289 -15.75 13.41 -28.77
CA ALA A 289 -15.25 14.68 -29.34
C ALA A 289 -14.34 15.47 -28.37
N GLY A 290 -14.43 15.22 -27.05
CA GLY A 290 -13.62 15.88 -26.05
C GLY A 290 -12.71 14.94 -25.29
N PRO A 291 -11.78 15.47 -24.46
CA PRO A 291 -10.91 14.65 -23.63
C PRO A 291 -11.68 13.92 -22.53
N ILE A 292 -11.26 12.68 -22.26
CA ILE A 292 -11.85 11.81 -21.25
C ILE A 292 -11.02 11.89 -19.97
N PHE A 293 -11.65 12.33 -18.88
CA PHE A 293 -11.11 12.29 -17.53
C PHE A 293 -11.51 10.96 -16.89
N GLY A 294 -10.53 10.16 -16.53
CA GLY A 294 -10.70 8.88 -15.84
C GLY A 294 -10.43 9.03 -14.34
N MET A 295 -11.21 8.33 -13.52
CA MET A 295 -10.95 8.18 -12.09
C MET A 295 -11.29 6.75 -11.65
N VAL A 296 -10.34 6.06 -11.02
CA VAL A 296 -10.50 4.68 -10.56
C VAL A 296 -10.10 4.61 -9.10
N GLY A 297 -10.94 4.04 -8.26
CA GLY A 297 -10.60 3.85 -6.85
C GLY A 297 -11.78 3.59 -5.95
N ARG A 298 -11.49 3.31 -4.67
CA ARG A 298 -12.53 3.20 -3.65
C ARG A 298 -13.17 4.57 -3.42
N LEU A 299 -14.51 4.62 -3.45
CA LEU A 299 -15.26 5.83 -3.11
C LEU A 299 -15.11 6.11 -1.61
N ASP A 300 -14.15 6.95 -1.29
CA ASP A 300 -13.75 7.31 0.06
C ASP A 300 -13.43 8.80 0.08
N PRO A 301 -13.77 9.55 1.14
CA PRO A 301 -13.45 10.97 1.27
C PRO A 301 -11.97 11.30 1.08
N GLN A 302 -11.07 10.37 1.44
CA GLN A 302 -9.63 10.49 1.21
C GLN A 302 -9.30 10.74 -0.26
N LYS A 303 -10.00 10.06 -1.19
CA LYS A 303 -9.71 10.11 -2.64
C LYS A 303 -10.24 11.36 -3.34
N GLY A 304 -11.10 12.16 -2.69
CA GLY A 304 -11.59 13.42 -3.21
C GLY A 304 -12.66 13.27 -4.31
N PHE A 305 -13.45 12.20 -4.31
CA PHE A 305 -14.57 12.03 -5.25
C PHE A 305 -15.63 13.12 -5.12
N ASP A 306 -15.82 13.67 -3.92
CA ASP A 306 -16.68 14.82 -3.67
C ASP A 306 -16.17 16.10 -4.38
N LEU A 307 -14.86 16.29 -4.46
CA LEU A 307 -14.27 17.41 -5.21
C LEU A 307 -14.57 17.28 -6.71
N VAL A 308 -14.49 16.04 -7.23
CA VAL A 308 -14.83 15.76 -8.64
C VAL A 308 -16.33 15.95 -8.87
N ALA A 309 -17.19 15.45 -7.99
CA ALA A 309 -18.64 15.63 -8.10
C ALA A 309 -19.03 17.12 -8.10
N ALA A 310 -18.43 17.91 -7.20
CA ALA A 310 -18.66 19.36 -7.12
C ALA A 310 -18.14 20.12 -8.35
N ALA A 311 -17.02 19.69 -8.95
CA ALA A 311 -16.41 20.32 -10.13
C ALA A 311 -17.00 19.84 -11.47
N ALA A 312 -17.81 18.78 -11.46
CA ALA A 312 -18.14 18.05 -12.68
C ALA A 312 -18.91 18.89 -13.72
N GLN A 313 -19.86 19.72 -13.31
CA GLN A 313 -20.66 20.52 -14.25
C GLN A 313 -19.79 21.51 -15.03
N GLU A 314 -18.88 22.19 -14.37
CA GLU A 314 -17.92 23.10 -14.99
C GLU A 314 -16.92 22.36 -15.87
N LEU A 315 -16.45 21.19 -15.43
CA LEU A 315 -15.56 20.33 -16.22
C LEU A 315 -16.24 19.88 -17.53
N LEU A 316 -17.52 19.52 -17.48
CA LEU A 316 -18.32 19.19 -18.65
C LEU A 316 -18.54 20.43 -19.55
N ALA A 317 -18.81 21.62 -18.95
CA ALA A 317 -18.96 22.87 -19.68
C ALA A 317 -17.68 23.28 -20.43
N MET A 318 -16.51 22.97 -19.88
CA MET A 318 -15.21 23.16 -20.53
C MET A 318 -14.92 22.14 -21.65
N GLY A 319 -15.84 21.19 -21.91
CA GLY A 319 -15.71 20.21 -22.99
C GLY A 319 -15.16 18.85 -22.55
N GLY A 320 -14.94 18.60 -21.27
CA GLY A 320 -14.50 17.31 -20.75
C GLY A 320 -15.58 16.21 -20.78
N ARG A 321 -15.16 14.97 -20.70
CA ARG A 321 -15.96 13.76 -20.42
C ARG A 321 -15.42 13.15 -19.15
N LEU A 322 -16.28 12.49 -18.38
CA LEU A 322 -15.89 11.90 -17.10
C LEU A 322 -16.26 10.41 -17.07
N ILE A 323 -15.31 9.56 -16.71
CA ILE A 323 -15.57 8.17 -16.39
C ILE A 323 -15.03 7.85 -15.01
N VAL A 324 -15.90 7.31 -14.14
CA VAL A 324 -15.58 6.96 -12.75
C VAL A 324 -15.85 5.49 -12.53
N LEU A 325 -14.84 4.75 -12.06
CA LEU A 325 -14.97 3.35 -11.66
C LEU A 325 -14.64 3.22 -10.16
N GLY A 326 -15.56 2.69 -9.39
CA GLY A 326 -15.32 2.42 -7.98
C GLY A 326 -16.59 2.14 -7.21
N THR A 327 -16.40 1.64 -5.99
CA THR A 327 -17.47 1.37 -5.02
C THR A 327 -17.04 1.84 -3.64
N GLY A 328 -17.98 2.11 -2.73
CA GLY A 328 -17.67 2.55 -1.37
C GLY A 328 -18.78 3.38 -0.75
N ASP A 329 -18.47 4.60 -0.32
CA ASP A 329 -19.39 5.51 0.37
C ASP A 329 -20.63 5.81 -0.48
N ALA A 330 -21.81 5.44 0.05
CA ALA A 330 -23.09 5.59 -0.66
C ALA A 330 -23.47 7.06 -0.91
N ARG A 331 -23.03 8.00 -0.06
CA ARG A 331 -23.26 9.43 -0.23
C ARG A 331 -22.47 9.96 -1.43
N LEU A 332 -21.17 9.61 -1.51
CA LEU A 332 -20.31 9.99 -2.65
C LEU A 332 -20.84 9.41 -3.95
N LEU A 333 -21.32 8.17 -3.91
CA LEU A 333 -21.94 7.52 -5.06
C LEU A 333 -23.18 8.27 -5.54
N GLU A 334 -24.05 8.73 -4.64
CA GLU A 334 -25.27 9.48 -5.01
C GLU A 334 -24.94 10.88 -5.50
N GLU A 335 -23.94 11.55 -4.95
CA GLU A 335 -23.41 12.82 -5.47
C GLU A 335 -22.98 12.68 -6.93
N LEU A 336 -22.20 11.65 -7.26
CA LEU A 336 -21.77 11.35 -8.63
C LEU A 336 -22.95 10.97 -9.54
N ARG A 337 -23.94 10.21 -9.05
CA ARG A 337 -25.17 9.87 -9.80
C ARG A 337 -25.98 11.11 -10.16
N THR A 338 -26.02 12.11 -9.26
CA THR A 338 -26.71 13.38 -9.52
C THR A 338 -26.09 14.12 -10.71
N VAL A 339 -24.79 13.99 -10.93
CA VAL A 339 -24.10 14.53 -12.09
C VAL A 339 -24.30 13.65 -13.34
N ALA A 340 -24.23 12.34 -13.19
CA ALA A 340 -24.30 11.42 -14.32
C ALA A 340 -25.68 11.35 -14.98
N ARG A 341 -26.77 11.31 -14.19
CA ARG A 341 -28.13 11.16 -14.71
C ARG A 341 -28.53 12.19 -15.78
N PRO A 342 -28.25 13.50 -15.64
CA PRO A 342 -28.55 14.47 -16.68
C PRO A 342 -27.58 14.54 -17.84
N ASN A 343 -26.43 13.83 -17.76
CA ASN A 343 -25.34 13.90 -18.73
C ASN A 343 -24.88 12.50 -19.18
N PRO A 344 -25.80 11.63 -19.69
CA PRO A 344 -25.47 10.22 -19.97
C PRO A 344 -24.48 10.01 -21.13
N ASP A 345 -24.33 11.00 -22.02
CA ASP A 345 -23.39 11.04 -23.13
C ASP A 345 -22.02 11.66 -22.77
N ARG A 346 -21.87 12.11 -21.53
CA ARG A 346 -20.66 12.81 -21.05
C ARG A 346 -20.10 12.26 -19.74
N VAL A 347 -20.90 11.52 -18.96
CA VAL A 347 -20.51 10.97 -17.67
C VAL A 347 -20.91 9.51 -17.58
N ALA A 348 -19.91 8.65 -17.42
CA ALA A 348 -20.08 7.23 -17.11
C ALA A 348 -19.70 6.96 -15.64
N LEU A 349 -20.63 6.40 -14.87
CA LEU A 349 -20.39 6.00 -13.48
C LEU A 349 -20.56 4.49 -13.34
N LEU A 350 -19.47 3.82 -12.98
CA LEU A 350 -19.35 2.37 -12.87
C LEU A 350 -19.22 1.98 -11.39
N ASP A 351 -20.37 1.71 -10.75
CA ASP A 351 -20.46 1.31 -9.34
C ASP A 351 -20.16 -0.17 -9.19
N ARG A 352 -18.91 -0.54 -9.37
CA ARG A 352 -18.41 -1.89 -9.19
C ARG A 352 -16.89 -1.94 -9.07
N PHE A 353 -16.38 -3.07 -8.59
CA PHE A 353 -14.98 -3.43 -8.73
C PHE A 353 -14.79 -4.23 -10.03
N ASP A 354 -13.91 -3.76 -10.90
CA ASP A 354 -13.66 -4.40 -12.20
C ASP A 354 -12.22 -4.08 -12.65
N ARG A 355 -11.37 -5.12 -12.64
CA ARG A 355 -9.94 -4.97 -12.96
C ARG A 355 -9.70 -4.67 -14.43
N ASP A 356 -10.43 -5.33 -15.32
CA ASP A 356 -10.25 -5.15 -16.75
C ASP A 356 -10.77 -3.78 -17.19
N GLU A 357 -11.88 -3.35 -16.59
CA GLU A 357 -12.40 -2.01 -16.84
C GLU A 357 -11.46 -0.92 -16.34
N ALA A 358 -10.81 -1.12 -15.19
CA ALA A 358 -9.77 -0.20 -14.71
C ALA A 358 -8.63 -0.07 -15.73
N ARG A 359 -8.15 -1.17 -16.31
CA ARG A 359 -7.12 -1.18 -17.36
C ARG A 359 -7.56 -0.42 -18.60
N ARG A 360 -8.81 -0.62 -19.06
CA ARG A 360 -9.39 0.11 -20.18
C ARG A 360 -9.50 1.61 -19.89
N ILE A 361 -9.84 2.00 -18.66
CA ILE A 361 -9.85 3.42 -18.26
C ILE A 361 -8.44 4.01 -18.27
N TYR A 362 -7.43 3.29 -17.72
CA TYR A 362 -6.04 3.74 -17.83
C TYR A 362 -5.55 3.86 -19.27
N ALA A 363 -5.98 2.97 -20.16
CA ALA A 363 -5.58 2.99 -21.57
C ALA A 363 -6.36 4.05 -22.39
N GLY A 364 -7.67 4.16 -22.18
CA GLY A 364 -8.55 4.98 -23.01
C GLY A 364 -8.79 6.40 -22.52
N ALA A 365 -8.53 6.73 -21.25
CA ALA A 365 -8.63 8.10 -20.78
C ALA A 365 -7.47 8.97 -21.30
N ASP A 366 -7.72 10.28 -21.40
CA ASP A 366 -6.70 11.28 -21.73
C ASP A 366 -6.03 11.80 -20.45
N ILE A 367 -6.82 12.03 -19.40
CA ILE A 367 -6.39 12.61 -18.13
C ILE A 367 -6.87 11.71 -16.99
N PHE A 368 -5.98 11.43 -16.03
CA PHE A 368 -6.31 10.62 -14.85
C PHE A 368 -6.37 11.50 -13.60
N LEU A 369 -7.53 11.53 -12.94
CA LEU A 369 -7.79 12.38 -11.78
C LEU A 369 -7.39 11.70 -10.48
N MET A 370 -6.56 12.36 -9.67
CA MET A 370 -6.25 11.96 -8.29
C MET A 370 -6.26 13.18 -7.35
N PRO A 371 -7.46 13.71 -7.02
CA PRO A 371 -7.61 14.87 -6.14
C PRO A 371 -7.57 14.49 -4.65
N SER A 372 -6.73 13.53 -4.30
CA SER A 372 -6.68 12.94 -2.96
C SER A 372 -6.35 13.98 -1.88
N ARG A 373 -7.05 13.95 -0.74
CA ARG A 373 -6.74 14.77 0.43
C ARG A 373 -5.44 14.37 1.10
N PHE A 374 -5.17 13.09 1.11
CA PHE A 374 -3.85 12.52 1.41
C PHE A 374 -3.66 11.23 0.60
N GLU A 375 -2.43 10.97 0.16
CA GLU A 375 -2.12 9.80 -0.64
C GLU A 375 -0.73 9.29 -0.24
N PRO A 376 -0.64 8.31 0.66
CA PRO A 376 0.66 7.83 1.15
C PRO A 376 1.65 7.50 0.05
N SER A 377 1.21 6.76 -0.96
CA SER A 377 2.03 6.43 -2.14
C SER A 377 1.29 6.75 -3.44
N GLY A 378 0.08 6.19 -3.58
CA GLY A 378 -0.60 6.12 -4.85
C GLY A 378 0.08 5.14 -5.81
N GLN A 379 -0.71 4.44 -6.58
CA GLN A 379 -0.26 3.62 -7.71
C GLN A 379 -0.94 4.08 -9.00
N GLY A 380 -2.16 4.61 -8.90
CA GLY A 380 -2.96 5.03 -10.05
C GLY A 380 -2.24 6.03 -10.95
N GLN A 381 -1.48 6.99 -10.40
CA GLN A 381 -0.70 7.94 -11.19
C GLN A 381 0.46 7.26 -11.95
N LEU A 382 1.09 6.24 -11.36
CA LEU A 382 2.19 5.51 -12.00
C LEU A 382 1.67 4.63 -13.12
N ILE A 383 0.53 3.95 -12.87
CA ILE A 383 -0.17 3.16 -13.89
C ILE A 383 -0.65 4.07 -15.03
N ALA A 384 -1.25 5.23 -14.70
CA ALA A 384 -1.67 6.20 -15.70
C ALA A 384 -0.49 6.66 -16.58
N LEU A 385 0.67 7.00 -15.99
CA LEU A 385 1.87 7.33 -16.75
C LEU A 385 2.29 6.17 -17.67
N ARG A 386 2.31 4.93 -17.16
CA ARG A 386 2.68 3.74 -17.94
C ARG A 386 1.76 3.51 -19.12
N TYR A 387 0.45 3.79 -18.97
CA TYR A 387 -0.56 3.70 -20.04
C TYR A 387 -0.70 4.99 -20.87
N GLY A 388 0.17 5.97 -20.68
CA GLY A 388 0.16 7.22 -21.44
C GLY A 388 -1.06 8.10 -21.17
N THR A 389 -1.69 7.95 -20.03
CA THR A 389 -2.76 8.82 -19.54
C THR A 389 -2.15 9.84 -18.58
N VAL A 390 -2.38 11.13 -18.86
CA VAL A 390 -1.70 12.21 -18.14
C VAL A 390 -2.31 12.40 -16.76
N PRO A 391 -1.55 12.25 -15.66
CA PRO A 391 -2.08 12.46 -14.31
C PRO A 391 -2.38 13.94 -14.05
N LEU A 392 -3.53 14.20 -13.41
CA LEU A 392 -3.89 15.46 -12.79
C LEU A 392 -4.12 15.19 -11.30
N VAL A 393 -3.20 15.66 -10.47
CA VAL A 393 -3.12 15.22 -9.08
C VAL A 393 -3.04 16.39 -8.11
N ARG A 394 -3.49 16.18 -6.86
CA ARG A 394 -3.17 17.09 -5.77
C ARG A 394 -1.76 16.81 -5.25
N ARG A 395 -1.03 17.86 -4.87
CA ARG A 395 0.31 17.76 -4.28
C ARG A 395 0.22 17.24 -2.84
N THR A 396 0.38 15.93 -2.66
CA THR A 396 0.43 15.27 -1.34
C THR A 396 1.11 13.91 -1.45
N GLY A 397 1.84 13.50 -0.43
CA GLY A 397 2.48 12.19 -0.32
C GLY A 397 3.17 11.72 -1.61
N GLY A 398 2.91 10.49 -2.01
CA GLY A 398 3.52 9.91 -3.21
C GLY A 398 3.14 10.60 -4.52
N LEU A 399 2.01 11.32 -4.58
CA LEU A 399 1.67 12.12 -5.76
C LEU A 399 2.65 13.29 -5.94
N ALA A 400 3.04 13.94 -4.83
CA ALA A 400 4.03 15.02 -4.87
C ALA A 400 5.43 14.55 -5.24
N ASP A 401 5.76 13.29 -4.90
CA ASP A 401 7.06 12.69 -5.20
C ASP A 401 7.18 12.20 -6.66
N THR A 402 6.05 11.86 -7.30
CA THR A 402 6.05 11.18 -8.61
C THR A 402 5.56 12.06 -9.74
N ILE A 403 4.66 13.03 -9.48
CA ILE A 403 4.12 13.90 -10.52
C ILE A 403 4.70 15.29 -10.41
N ARG A 404 5.31 15.72 -11.49
CA ARG A 404 5.92 17.04 -11.69
C ARG A 404 5.06 17.86 -12.63
N ASP A 405 4.71 19.08 -12.21
CA ASP A 405 3.85 19.95 -13.01
C ASP A 405 4.53 20.35 -14.32
N VAL A 406 3.80 20.26 -15.44
CA VAL A 406 4.31 20.58 -16.78
C VAL A 406 4.66 22.05 -16.97
N ASP A 407 4.05 22.94 -16.18
CA ASP A 407 4.24 24.39 -16.23
C ASP A 407 5.20 24.89 -15.13
N ALA A 408 5.76 23.97 -14.32
CA ALA A 408 6.74 24.34 -13.30
C ALA A 408 7.98 25.04 -13.94
N PRO A 409 8.54 26.07 -13.31
CA PRO A 409 9.75 26.72 -13.78
C PRO A 409 10.88 25.71 -13.96
N ARG A 410 11.53 25.72 -15.12
CA ARG A 410 12.68 24.87 -15.41
C ARG A 410 13.97 25.59 -15.04
N SER A 411 14.77 24.97 -14.20
CA SER A 411 16.17 25.30 -14.01
C SER A 411 17.06 24.26 -14.70
N GLU A 412 18.31 24.59 -14.95
CA GLU A 412 19.27 23.65 -15.53
C GLU A 412 19.37 22.38 -14.68
N GLY A 413 19.25 21.19 -15.30
CA GLY A 413 19.26 19.91 -14.61
C GLY A 413 17.92 19.44 -14.04
N THR A 414 16.82 20.21 -14.14
CA THR A 414 15.51 19.73 -13.71
C THR A 414 14.87 18.81 -14.73
N VAL A 415 14.27 17.69 -14.22
CA VAL A 415 13.49 16.78 -15.05
C VAL A 415 12.20 17.46 -15.50
N ALA A 416 11.84 17.30 -16.78
CA ALA A 416 10.64 17.90 -17.33
C ALA A 416 9.36 17.36 -16.64
N GLY A 417 8.31 18.19 -16.58
CA GLY A 417 7.02 17.79 -15.99
C GLY A 417 6.37 16.62 -16.74
N ASN A 418 5.62 15.79 -16.01
CA ASN A 418 4.96 14.58 -16.50
C ASN A 418 3.45 14.55 -16.23
N GLY A 419 2.88 15.62 -15.63
CA GLY A 419 1.47 15.74 -15.33
C GLY A 419 1.09 17.15 -14.88
N TYR A 420 -0.13 17.29 -14.36
CA TYR A 420 -0.67 18.54 -13.84
C TYR A 420 -0.86 18.44 -12.33
N VAL A 421 -0.48 19.48 -11.60
CA VAL A 421 -0.50 19.48 -10.14
C VAL A 421 -1.24 20.70 -9.60
N PHE A 422 -2.07 20.49 -8.58
CA PHE A 422 -2.71 21.54 -7.78
C PHE A 422 -2.46 21.36 -6.28
N GLU A 423 -2.56 22.43 -5.50
CA GLU A 423 -2.17 22.45 -4.09
C GLU A 423 -3.36 22.21 -3.14
N HIS A 424 -4.42 23.00 -3.30
CA HIS A 424 -5.54 23.05 -2.36
C HIS A 424 -6.61 22.02 -2.71
N ALA A 425 -7.08 21.24 -1.73
CA ALA A 425 -8.13 20.24 -1.91
C ALA A 425 -9.52 20.92 -2.06
N THR A 426 -9.68 21.72 -3.14
CA THR A 426 -10.92 22.43 -3.46
C THR A 426 -11.34 22.21 -4.92
N PRO A 427 -12.65 22.28 -5.24
CA PRO A 427 -13.13 22.17 -6.62
C PRO A 427 -12.53 23.22 -7.55
N GLU A 428 -12.33 24.46 -7.08
CA GLU A 428 -11.79 25.58 -7.86
C GLU A 428 -10.32 25.31 -8.28
N ALA A 429 -9.49 24.77 -7.38
CA ALA A 429 -8.11 24.43 -7.67
C ALA A 429 -8.03 23.26 -8.68
N LEU A 430 -8.92 22.26 -8.52
CA LEU A 430 -9.06 21.16 -9.48
C LEU A 430 -9.46 21.70 -10.87
N LEU A 431 -10.50 22.55 -10.95
CA LEU A 431 -10.99 23.13 -12.19
C LEU A 431 -9.96 24.02 -12.89
N SER A 432 -9.28 24.89 -12.16
CA SER A 432 -8.19 25.71 -12.71
C SER A 432 -7.10 24.84 -13.34
N THR A 433 -6.77 23.72 -12.72
CA THR A 433 -5.76 22.80 -13.23
C THR A 433 -6.30 21.96 -14.40
N ALA A 434 -7.57 21.55 -14.36
CA ALA A 434 -8.22 20.90 -15.47
C ALA A 434 -8.27 21.80 -16.72
N GLN A 435 -8.52 23.12 -16.56
CA GLN A 435 -8.46 24.09 -17.66
C GLN A 435 -7.06 24.14 -18.30
N ARG A 436 -5.98 24.10 -17.51
CA ARG A 436 -4.61 24.01 -18.04
C ARG A 436 -4.40 22.72 -18.83
N ALA A 437 -4.87 21.60 -18.31
CA ALA A 437 -4.76 20.29 -18.97
C ALA A 437 -5.56 20.25 -20.29
N LEU A 438 -6.77 20.79 -20.31
CA LEU A 438 -7.60 20.94 -21.51
C LEU A 438 -6.90 21.80 -22.58
N THR A 439 -6.32 22.92 -22.17
CA THR A 439 -5.52 23.76 -23.08
C THR A 439 -4.32 22.99 -23.65
N GLY A 440 -3.61 22.22 -22.80
CA GLY A 440 -2.50 21.37 -23.23
C GLY A 440 -2.93 20.26 -24.18
N TRP A 441 -4.10 19.69 -23.97
CA TRP A 441 -4.66 18.60 -24.81
C TRP A 441 -4.98 19.08 -26.24
N THR A 442 -5.33 20.34 -26.44
CA THR A 442 -5.57 20.91 -27.79
C THR A 442 -4.30 21.07 -28.62
N ASP A 443 -3.13 21.19 -28.00
CA ASP A 443 -1.83 21.14 -28.67
C ASP A 443 -1.36 19.68 -28.79
N ARG A 444 -1.79 19.03 -29.85
CA ARG A 444 -1.60 17.59 -30.04
C ARG A 444 -0.14 17.15 -30.03
N GLU A 445 0.75 17.93 -30.58
CA GLU A 445 2.17 17.60 -30.63
C GLU A 445 2.79 17.65 -29.22
N ARG A 446 2.54 18.73 -28.48
CA ARG A 446 2.98 18.90 -27.09
C ARG A 446 2.36 17.83 -26.17
N TRP A 447 1.09 17.49 -26.39
CA TRP A 447 0.40 16.46 -25.63
C TRP A 447 1.01 15.08 -25.83
N LEU A 448 1.24 14.67 -27.09
CA LEU A 448 1.87 13.38 -27.38
C LEU A 448 3.31 13.30 -26.87
N ALA A 449 4.06 14.39 -26.87
CA ALA A 449 5.38 14.46 -26.26
C ALA A 449 5.31 14.28 -24.73
N LEU A 450 4.29 14.83 -24.07
CA LEU A 450 4.04 14.63 -22.65
C LEU A 450 3.68 13.17 -22.33
N VAL A 451 2.77 12.57 -23.10
CA VAL A 451 2.38 11.16 -23.00
C VAL A 451 3.60 10.24 -23.11
N ARG A 452 4.41 10.38 -24.17
CA ARG A 452 5.61 9.57 -24.37
C ARG A 452 6.62 9.71 -23.24
N ARG A 453 6.77 10.90 -22.68
CA ARG A 453 7.64 11.16 -21.54
C ARG A 453 7.20 10.38 -20.31
N GLY A 454 5.91 10.43 -19.97
CA GLY A 454 5.35 9.69 -18.85
C GLY A 454 5.56 8.19 -19.01
N MET A 455 5.28 7.64 -20.20
CA MET A 455 5.46 6.22 -20.51
C MET A 455 6.92 5.75 -20.46
N ALA A 456 7.88 6.65 -20.66
CA ALA A 456 9.31 6.34 -20.65
C ALA A 456 9.93 6.34 -19.24
N GLU A 457 9.20 6.78 -18.22
CA GLU A 457 9.69 6.79 -16.83
C GLU A 457 9.67 5.37 -16.25
N ASP A 458 10.78 4.99 -15.58
CA ASP A 458 10.86 3.71 -14.86
C ASP A 458 10.23 3.86 -13.47
N HIS A 459 9.09 3.24 -13.30
CA HIS A 459 8.38 3.12 -12.02
C HIS A 459 8.33 1.67 -11.52
N SER A 460 9.19 0.79 -12.04
CA SER A 460 9.30 -0.60 -11.59
C SER A 460 9.77 -0.71 -10.13
N TRP A 461 9.69 -1.91 -9.60
CA TRP A 461 10.20 -2.22 -8.25
C TRP A 461 11.73 -2.28 -8.16
N SER A 462 12.46 -2.19 -9.26
CA SER A 462 13.94 -2.27 -9.29
C SER A 462 14.62 -1.21 -8.42
N GLY A 463 14.15 0.02 -8.48
CA GLY A 463 14.64 1.13 -7.66
C GLY A 463 14.25 0.98 -6.18
N PRO A 464 12.94 0.88 -5.87
CA PRO A 464 12.47 0.69 -4.51
C PRO A 464 13.11 -0.49 -3.77
N ALA A 465 13.25 -1.65 -4.41
CA ALA A 465 13.86 -2.84 -3.78
C ALA A 465 15.30 -2.58 -3.29
N ARG A 466 16.11 -1.85 -4.05
CA ARG A 466 17.46 -1.45 -3.64
C ARG A 466 17.43 -0.49 -2.44
N LEU A 467 16.43 0.38 -2.34
CA LEU A 467 16.26 1.27 -1.19
C LEU A 467 15.83 0.47 0.07
N TYR A 468 14.99 -0.57 -0.10
CA TYR A 468 14.69 -1.50 0.99
C TYR A 468 15.92 -2.31 1.42
N GLU A 469 16.72 -2.79 0.48
CA GLU A 469 18.01 -3.45 0.80
C GLU A 469 18.92 -2.50 1.61
N GLN A 470 19.01 -1.23 1.23
CA GLN A 470 19.75 -0.23 1.99
C GLN A 470 19.13 0.02 3.38
N LEU A 471 17.81 0.03 3.50
CA LEU A 471 17.11 0.13 4.79
C LEU A 471 17.49 -1.01 5.72
N TYR A 472 17.55 -2.26 5.22
CA TYR A 472 17.95 -3.44 5.99
C TYR A 472 19.41 -3.37 6.47
N ARG A 473 20.32 -2.92 5.60
CA ARG A 473 21.75 -2.71 5.96
C ARG A 473 21.88 -1.62 7.03
N ASP A 474 21.15 -0.52 6.93
CA ASP A 474 21.13 0.57 7.91
C ASP A 474 20.60 0.09 9.28
N ALA A 475 19.55 -0.72 9.29
CA ALA A 475 19.00 -1.32 10.51
C ALA A 475 20.03 -2.19 11.22
N ARG A 476 20.76 -3.04 10.47
CA ARG A 476 21.83 -3.89 11.03
C ARG A 476 22.96 -3.06 11.63
N ARG A 477 23.38 -2.00 10.94
CA ARG A 477 24.43 -1.08 11.42
C ARG A 477 24.01 -0.40 12.72
N LEU A 478 22.83 0.23 12.74
CA LEU A 478 22.32 0.96 13.92
C LEU A 478 22.16 0.04 15.13
N ARG A 479 21.72 -1.20 14.91
CA ARG A 479 21.62 -2.20 15.99
C ARG A 479 22.99 -2.57 16.55
N SER A 480 24.00 -2.78 15.68
CA SER A 480 25.36 -3.09 16.09
C SER A 480 25.99 -1.96 16.91
N GLU A 481 25.78 -0.70 16.49
CA GLU A 481 26.23 0.50 17.21
C GLU A 481 25.58 0.59 18.60
N SER A 482 24.26 0.36 18.67
CA SER A 482 23.51 0.38 19.94
C SER A 482 23.98 -0.70 20.91
N SER A 483 24.31 -1.90 20.40
CA SER A 483 24.81 -3.02 21.20
C SER A 483 26.22 -2.74 21.78
N ARG A 484 27.10 -2.13 20.98
CA ARG A 484 28.45 -1.72 21.43
C ARG A 484 28.37 -0.64 22.52
N ALA A 485 27.56 0.41 22.30
CA ALA A 485 27.37 1.48 23.27
C ALA A 485 26.77 0.99 24.60
N SER A 486 25.93 -0.07 24.57
CA SER A 486 25.38 -0.68 25.78
C SER A 486 26.43 -1.53 26.52
N ALA A 487 27.30 -2.25 25.81
CA ALA A 487 28.37 -3.02 26.40
C ALA A 487 29.40 -2.11 27.11
N GLU A 488 29.84 -1.05 26.43
CA GLU A 488 30.77 -0.04 27.00
C GLU A 488 30.22 0.62 28.28
N ARG A 489 28.92 0.96 28.31
CA ARG A 489 28.28 1.51 29.53
C ARG A 489 28.24 0.50 30.68
N SER A 490 28.01 -0.77 30.37
CA SER A 490 27.99 -1.84 31.39
C SER A 490 29.37 -2.09 31.97
N GLU A 491 30.43 -2.02 31.18
CA GLU A 491 31.81 -2.13 31.64
C GLU A 491 32.24 -0.96 32.55
N VAL A 492 31.85 0.27 32.22
CA VAL A 492 32.10 1.48 33.04
C VAL A 492 31.41 1.38 34.40
N VAL A 493 30.14 0.87 34.41
CA VAL A 493 29.40 0.71 35.71
C VAL A 493 29.94 -0.47 36.53
N ALA A 494 30.45 -1.51 35.93
CA ALA A 494 31.02 -2.66 36.62
C ALA A 494 32.45 -2.38 37.15
N GLY A 495 33.18 -1.40 36.63
CA GLY A 495 34.51 -0.98 37.02
C GLY A 495 34.56 0.17 38.03
N SER A 496 33.41 0.74 38.40
CA SER A 496 33.23 1.77 39.44
C SER A 496 32.65 1.17 40.74
#